data_79525d30cb92e8b8fc641c56c51c44ea
#
_entry.id   79525d30cb92e8b8fc641c56c51c44ea
#
_cell.length_a   1.000
_cell.length_b   1.000
_cell.length_c   1.000
_cell.angle_alpha   90.00
_cell.angle_beta   90.00
_cell.angle_gamma   90.00
#
_symmetry.space_group_name_H-M   'P 1'
#
loop_
_entity.id
_entity.type
_entity.pdbx_description
1 polymer ?
#
loop_
_entity_poly.entity_id
_entity_poly.type
_entity_poly.pdbx_seq_one_letter_code
_entity_poly.pdbx_strand_id
1 'polypeptide(L)'
;MFHVTFNKKEFMRQATNSILMIRPNNFGFNEETANDNHYQNKEFFESNSNENAQKEFDNMVLNLRKNGISVFVFQDDDLNYTPDSIFPNNWISFHENGDVGLYP
;
A
#
# COMPACT_ATOMS: atom_id res chain seq x y z
N MET A 1 3.38 -14.65 5.53
CA MET A 1 4.12 -14.07 6.67
C MET A 1 5.56 -13.84 6.28
N PHE A 2 6.06 -12.65 6.51
CA PHE A 2 7.47 -12.35 6.26
C PHE A 2 8.24 -12.45 7.57
N HIS A 3 9.19 -13.36 7.61
CA HIS A 3 10.13 -13.43 8.70
C HIS A 3 11.47 -12.92 8.20
N VAL A 4 11.91 -11.79 8.74
CA VAL A 4 13.19 -11.18 8.40
C VAL A 4 14.18 -11.51 9.50
N THR A 5 15.25 -12.21 9.14
CA THR A 5 16.32 -12.49 10.08
C THR A 5 17.39 -11.42 9.98
N PHE A 6 17.61 -10.68 11.06
CA PHE A 6 18.63 -9.67 11.13
C PHE A 6 19.88 -10.20 11.85
N ASN A 7 21.06 -9.77 11.39
CA ASN A 7 22.25 -9.89 12.21
C ASN A 7 22.27 -8.78 13.26
N LYS A 8 23.19 -8.85 14.23
CA LYS A 8 23.26 -7.88 15.33
C LYS A 8 23.47 -6.43 14.89
N LYS A 9 24.07 -6.20 13.71
CA LYS A 9 24.30 -4.84 13.17
C LYS A 9 23.00 -4.26 12.62
N GLU A 10 22.13 -5.10 12.11
CA GLU A 10 20.83 -4.69 11.54
C GLU A 10 19.80 -4.42 12.63
N PHE A 11 20.04 -4.91 13.86
CA PHE A 11 19.17 -4.64 15.01
C PHE A 11 19.01 -3.16 15.32
N MET A 12 19.96 -2.32 14.92
CA MET A 12 19.91 -0.88 15.13
C MET A 12 19.10 -0.13 14.06
N ARG A 13 18.59 -0.85 13.08
CA ARG A 13 17.79 -0.27 12.01
C ARG A 13 16.41 0.12 12.52
N GLN A 14 16.05 1.39 12.36
CA GLN A 14 14.75 1.92 12.76
C GLN A 14 13.65 1.71 11.71
N ALA A 15 14.05 1.48 10.46
CA ALA A 15 13.12 1.25 9.35
C ALA A 15 13.54 0.01 8.56
N THR A 16 12.55 -0.71 8.07
CA THR A 16 12.79 -1.86 7.21
C THR A 16 13.21 -1.43 5.79
N ASN A 17 13.93 -2.31 5.10
CA ASN A 17 14.18 -2.17 3.66
C ASN A 17 13.30 -3.10 2.82
N SER A 18 12.28 -3.70 3.44
CA SER A 18 11.31 -4.57 2.78
C SER A 18 9.91 -4.10 3.10
N ILE A 19 9.11 -3.84 2.09
CA ILE A 19 7.76 -3.30 2.25
C ILE A 19 6.75 -4.09 1.45
N LEU A 20 5.52 -4.11 1.96
CA LEU A 20 4.35 -4.66 1.30
C LEU A 20 3.53 -3.51 0.69
N MET A 21 3.17 -3.66 -0.57
CA MET A 21 2.30 -2.69 -1.24
C MET A 21 1.17 -3.42 -1.96
N ILE A 22 0.01 -2.80 -1.98
CA ILE A 22 -1.17 -3.32 -2.68
C ILE A 22 -1.40 -2.47 -3.93
N ARG A 23 -1.34 -3.10 -5.10
CA ARG A 23 -1.59 -2.41 -6.37
C ARG A 23 -3.09 -2.19 -6.54
N PRO A 24 -3.51 -0.95 -6.79
CA PRO A 24 -4.94 -0.65 -6.89
C PRO A 24 -5.57 -1.30 -8.11
N ASN A 25 -6.86 -1.65 -7.98
CA ASN A 25 -7.67 -2.14 -9.08
C ASN A 25 -8.95 -1.31 -9.27
N ASN A 26 -9.57 -0.92 -8.15
CA ASN A 26 -10.79 -0.12 -8.15
C ASN A 26 -10.59 1.23 -7.47
N PHE A 27 -9.42 1.84 -7.65
CA PHE A 27 -9.14 3.14 -7.07
C PHE A 27 -10.05 4.20 -7.68
N GLY A 28 -10.72 4.96 -6.81
CA GLY A 28 -11.63 6.00 -7.23
C GLY A 28 -12.15 6.81 -6.06
N PHE A 29 -13.21 7.57 -6.33
CA PHE A 29 -13.87 8.38 -5.31
C PHE A 29 -14.53 7.50 -4.25
N ASN A 30 -14.21 7.73 -2.99
CA ASN A 30 -14.81 7.00 -1.87
C ASN A 30 -15.99 7.79 -1.32
N GLU A 31 -17.21 7.35 -1.60
CA GLU A 31 -18.44 8.01 -1.19
C GLU A 31 -18.65 7.99 0.33
N GLU A 32 -18.12 6.98 1.03
CA GLU A 32 -18.24 6.88 2.48
C GLU A 32 -17.49 7.99 3.21
N THR A 33 -16.39 8.46 2.65
CA THR A 33 -15.56 9.52 3.24
C THR A 33 -15.71 10.86 2.55
N ALA A 34 -16.47 10.94 1.48
CA ALA A 34 -16.61 12.13 0.65
C ALA A 34 -17.15 13.35 1.42
N ASN A 35 -18.06 13.13 2.35
CA ASN A 35 -18.65 14.19 3.15
C ASN A 35 -17.68 14.78 4.17
N ASP A 36 -16.70 13.99 4.60
CA ASP A 36 -15.73 14.38 5.62
C ASP A 36 -14.42 14.87 5.01
N ASN A 37 -14.20 14.59 3.74
CA ASN A 37 -12.98 14.93 3.03
C ASN A 37 -13.23 15.99 1.95
N HIS A 38 -13.03 17.25 2.31
CA HIS A 38 -13.22 18.40 1.43
C HIS A 38 -12.26 18.44 0.23
N TYR A 39 -11.20 17.63 0.28
CA TYR A 39 -10.21 17.57 -0.79
C TYR A 39 -10.56 16.55 -1.88
N GLN A 40 -11.54 15.68 -1.63
CA GLN A 40 -12.04 14.77 -2.65
C GLN A 40 -13.01 15.52 -3.57
N ASN A 41 -12.69 15.55 -4.85
CA ASN A 41 -13.55 16.10 -5.88
C ASN A 41 -14.01 14.97 -6.79
N LYS A 42 -15.32 14.72 -6.82
CA LYS A 42 -15.91 13.64 -7.62
C LYS A 42 -15.57 13.76 -9.11
N GLU A 43 -15.60 14.96 -9.66
CA GLU A 43 -15.28 15.20 -11.08
C GLU A 43 -13.83 14.83 -11.40
N PHE A 44 -12.92 15.06 -10.48
CA PHE A 44 -11.51 14.70 -10.64
C PHE A 44 -11.32 13.18 -10.71
N PHE A 45 -12.14 12.42 -10.00
CA PHE A 45 -12.04 10.97 -9.92
C PHE A 45 -12.89 10.22 -10.95
N GLU A 46 -13.69 10.89 -11.77
CA GLU A 46 -14.63 10.23 -12.70
C GLU A 46 -13.98 9.62 -13.93
N SER A 47 -12.81 10.09 -14.36
CA SER A 47 -12.15 9.57 -15.56
C SER A 47 -10.73 9.09 -15.30
N ASN A 48 -10.43 7.86 -15.70
CA ASN A 48 -9.07 7.27 -15.70
C ASN A 48 -8.34 7.27 -14.34
N SER A 49 -9.05 7.47 -13.23
CA SER A 49 -8.42 7.54 -11.91
C SER A 49 -7.69 6.25 -11.55
N ASN A 50 -8.31 5.10 -11.85
CA ASN A 50 -7.70 3.81 -11.56
C ASN A 50 -6.44 3.59 -12.41
N GLU A 51 -6.49 3.90 -13.70
CA GLU A 51 -5.33 3.77 -14.58
C GLU A 51 -4.18 4.68 -14.14
N ASN A 52 -4.49 5.91 -13.78
CA ASN A 52 -3.50 6.86 -13.30
C ASN A 52 -2.88 6.40 -11.97
N ALA A 53 -3.71 5.89 -11.06
CA ALA A 53 -3.24 5.35 -9.79
C ALA A 53 -2.31 4.14 -10.02
N GLN A 54 -2.65 3.26 -10.95
CA GLN A 54 -1.81 2.12 -11.30
C GLN A 54 -0.47 2.55 -11.89
N LYS A 55 -0.45 3.53 -12.76
CA LYS A 55 0.79 4.07 -13.34
C LYS A 55 1.68 4.71 -12.27
N GLU A 56 1.12 5.52 -11.40
CA GLU A 56 1.86 6.13 -10.30
C GLU A 56 2.40 5.09 -9.33
N PHE A 57 1.60 4.09 -9.03
CA PHE A 57 2.00 2.96 -8.20
C PHE A 57 3.18 2.21 -8.82
N ASP A 58 3.09 1.85 -10.10
CA ASP A 58 4.14 1.11 -10.79
C ASP A 58 5.44 1.90 -10.84
N ASN A 59 5.36 3.21 -11.08
CA ASN A 59 6.52 4.09 -11.06
C ASN A 59 7.16 4.18 -9.68
N MET A 60 6.36 4.27 -8.63
CA MET A 60 6.85 4.29 -7.26
C MET A 60 7.57 2.99 -6.92
N VAL A 61 7.01 1.84 -7.28
CA VAL A 61 7.63 0.53 -7.06
C VAL A 61 8.99 0.46 -7.77
N LEU A 62 9.05 0.90 -9.02
CA LEU A 62 10.32 0.92 -9.77
C LEU A 62 11.36 1.78 -9.07
N ASN A 63 10.98 2.96 -8.62
CA ASN A 63 11.90 3.87 -7.93
C ASN A 63 12.39 3.30 -6.61
N LEU A 64 11.52 2.68 -5.83
CA LEU A 64 11.90 2.03 -4.58
C LEU A 64 12.89 0.90 -4.83
N ARG A 65 12.61 0.04 -5.80
CA ARG A 65 13.49 -1.08 -6.15
C ARG A 65 14.85 -0.61 -6.66
N LYS A 66 14.90 0.47 -7.43
CA LYS A 66 16.16 1.08 -7.88
C LYS A 66 17.02 1.58 -6.73
N ASN A 67 16.40 1.94 -5.62
CA ASN A 67 17.07 2.43 -4.42
C ASN A 67 17.33 1.32 -3.38
N GLY A 68 17.24 0.07 -3.78
CA GLY A 68 17.61 -1.07 -2.95
C GLY A 68 16.53 -1.54 -1.98
N ILE A 69 15.29 -1.07 -2.15
CA ILE A 69 14.17 -1.51 -1.32
C ILE A 69 13.49 -2.72 -1.96
N SER A 70 13.29 -3.77 -1.16
CA SER A 70 12.51 -4.92 -1.58
C SER A 70 11.03 -4.60 -1.46
N VAL A 71 10.31 -4.68 -2.58
CA VAL A 71 8.88 -4.39 -2.60
C VAL A 71 8.11 -5.63 -2.99
N PHE A 72 7.22 -6.06 -2.11
CA PHE A 72 6.28 -7.15 -2.33
C PHE A 72 4.95 -6.56 -2.75
N VAL A 73 4.55 -6.83 -3.99
CA VAL A 73 3.34 -6.26 -4.57
C VAL A 73 2.25 -7.32 -4.65
N PHE A 74 1.09 -7.00 -4.11
CA PHE A 74 -0.13 -7.79 -4.27
C PHE A 74 -1.14 -6.97 -5.07
N GLN A 75 -1.78 -7.60 -6.04
CA GLN A 75 -2.83 -6.98 -6.84
C GLN A 75 -4.15 -7.06 -6.10
N ASP A 76 -4.82 -5.93 -5.95
CA ASP A 76 -6.21 -5.90 -5.48
C ASP A 76 -7.10 -6.60 -6.52
N ASP A 77 -8.16 -7.26 -6.06
CA ASP A 77 -9.05 -8.00 -6.94
C ASP A 77 -10.33 -7.21 -7.29
N ASP A 78 -11.10 -7.76 -8.24
CA ASP A 78 -12.36 -7.18 -8.69
C ASP A 78 -13.58 -7.64 -7.89
N LEU A 79 -13.38 -8.57 -6.94
CA LEU A 79 -14.49 -9.23 -6.25
C LEU A 79 -15.16 -8.33 -5.22
N ASN A 80 -14.40 -7.41 -4.66
CA ASN A 80 -14.87 -6.50 -3.62
C ASN A 80 -14.49 -5.05 -3.97
N TYR A 81 -15.40 -4.14 -3.68
CA TYR A 81 -15.08 -2.71 -3.82
C TYR A 81 -14.26 -2.26 -2.61
N THR A 82 -12.97 -2.06 -2.82
CA THR A 82 -12.02 -1.67 -1.77
C THR A 82 -11.18 -0.48 -2.23
N PRO A 83 -11.78 0.73 -2.30
CA PRO A 83 -11.09 1.91 -2.86
C PRO A 83 -9.84 2.32 -2.08
N ASP A 84 -9.78 1.98 -0.78
CA ASP A 84 -8.66 2.30 0.11
C ASP A 84 -7.71 1.13 0.35
N SER A 85 -7.77 0.08 -0.47
CA SER A 85 -6.93 -1.11 -0.35
C SER A 85 -5.43 -0.82 -0.41
N ILE A 86 -5.04 0.28 -1.03
CA ILE A 86 -3.65 0.70 -1.16
C ILE A 86 -2.99 1.13 0.17
N PHE A 87 -3.78 1.19 1.24
CA PHE A 87 -3.31 1.57 2.57
C PHE A 87 -3.25 0.37 3.53
N PRO A 88 -2.37 -0.62 3.29
CA PRO A 88 -2.32 -1.81 4.14
C PRO A 88 -1.93 -1.51 5.59
N ASN A 89 -1.25 -0.39 5.85
CA ASN A 89 -0.90 0.03 7.20
C ASN A 89 -2.12 0.22 8.12
N ASN A 90 -3.31 0.32 7.56
CA ASN A 90 -4.54 0.47 8.35
C ASN A 90 -5.07 -0.86 8.89
N TRP A 91 -4.63 -1.99 8.34
CA TRP A 91 -5.20 -3.29 8.70
C TRP A 91 -4.17 -4.38 8.97
N ILE A 92 -2.89 -4.17 8.66
CA ILE A 92 -1.85 -5.17 8.88
C ILE A 92 -0.56 -4.52 9.40
N SER A 93 0.12 -5.19 10.31
CA SER A 93 1.46 -4.81 10.76
C SER A 93 2.38 -6.02 10.82
N PHE A 94 3.66 -5.79 10.56
CA PHE A 94 4.71 -6.79 10.63
C PHE A 94 5.70 -6.41 11.73
N HIS A 95 6.07 -7.39 12.53
CA HIS A 95 6.96 -7.17 13.67
C HIS A 95 8.27 -7.92 13.49
N GLU A 96 9.31 -7.40 14.13
CA GLU A 96 10.67 -7.91 14.03
C GLU A 96 10.80 -9.38 14.40
N ASN A 97 9.99 -9.84 15.36
CA ASN A 97 9.99 -11.24 15.82
C ASN A 97 9.24 -12.19 14.86
N GLY A 98 8.73 -11.67 13.75
CA GLY A 98 7.97 -12.45 12.77
C GLY A 98 6.46 -12.45 12.99
N ASP A 99 5.96 -11.82 14.06
CA ASP A 99 4.53 -11.72 14.29
C ASP A 99 3.86 -10.82 13.27
N VAL A 100 2.61 -11.16 12.92
CA VAL A 100 1.78 -10.37 12.01
C VAL A 100 0.52 -9.96 12.76
N GLY A 101 0.28 -8.66 12.87
CA GLY A 101 -0.94 -8.12 13.46
C GLY A 101 -1.98 -7.83 12.39
N LEU A 102 -3.21 -8.26 12.62
CA LEU A 102 -4.35 -7.90 11.78
C LEU A 102 -5.34 -7.08 12.59
N TYR A 103 -5.82 -6.01 11.99
CA TYR A 103 -6.73 -5.05 12.63
C TYR A 103 -8.04 -4.97 11.85
N PRO A 104 -9.18 -4.81 12.54
CA PRO A 104 -10.47 -4.66 11.87
C PRO A 104 -10.60 -3.36 11.08
#